data_3cc780342434f334233d994ef508035c
#
_entry.id   3cc780342434f334233d994ef508035c
#
_cell.length_a   1.000
_cell.length_b   1.000
_cell.length_c   1.000
_cell.angle_alpha   90.00
_cell.angle_beta   90.00
_cell.angle_gamma   90.00
#
_symmetry.space_group_name_H-M   'P 1'
#
loop_
_entity.id
_entity.type
_entity.pdbx_description
1 polymer ?
#
loop_
_entity_poly.entity_id
_entity_poly.type
_entity_poly.pdbx_seq_one_letter_code
_entity_poly.pdbx_strand_id
1 'polypeptide(L)'
;MKSIFMPYLNKSNEKKKKDIMALNYKPLWIQLAKKGLKKTDVIAMAGLTTNVMAQMGKDKPITFKNLERICKALSCTPNDIISFEDEF
;
A
#
# COMPACT_ATOMS: atom_id res chain seq x y z
N MET A 1 -18.98 24.87 3.25
CA MET A 1 -18.82 24.57 3.39
C MET A 1 -18.19 24.26 4.00
N LYS A 2 -17.97 24.34 4.33
CA LYS A 2 -17.49 23.99 4.88
C LYS A 2 -17.25 23.18 5.26
N SER A 3 -17.35 22.96 5.48
CA SER A 3 -17.19 22.11 5.80
C SER A 3 -17.20 21.09 5.62
N ILE A 4 -17.23 21.31 5.05
CA ILE A 4 -17.25 20.34 4.70
C ILE A 4 -16.39 19.55 4.67
N PHE A 5 -15.99 19.55 4.48
CA PHE A 5 -15.16 18.78 4.27
C PHE A 5 -14.24 18.52 5.15
N MET A 6 -13.89 18.86 5.69
CA MET A 6 -13.10 18.64 6.61
C MET A 6 -13.58 18.18 7.89
N PRO A 7 -14.55 17.61 8.05
CA PRO A 7 -15.03 17.11 9.29
C PRO A 7 -14.10 16.18 9.94
N TYR A 8 -13.36 15.46 9.27
CA TYR A 8 -12.50 14.56 9.93
C TYR A 8 -11.18 15.16 10.23
N LEU A 9 -11.14 16.43 10.16
CA LEU A 9 -10.00 17.01 10.56
C LEU A 9 -10.04 17.33 11.94
N ASN A 10 -10.74 17.34 12.60
CA ASN A 10 -10.74 17.68 13.70
C ASN A 10 -10.92 16.89 14.67
N LYS A 11 -11.14 16.81 14.79
CA LYS A 11 -11.27 16.24 15.35
C LYS A 11 -10.97 15.56 15.93
N SER A 12 -11.05 15.60 16.19
CA SER A 12 -10.94 15.00 16.52
C SER A 12 -10.61 14.18 16.80
N ASN A 13 -10.53 14.30 16.74
CA ASN A 13 -10.31 13.57 16.73
C ASN A 13 -9.56 13.09 17.00
N GLU A 14 -9.23 13.70 17.20
CA GLU A 14 -8.59 13.41 17.22
C GLU A 14 -7.90 12.66 17.79
N LYS A 15 -7.86 12.48 18.39
CA LYS A 15 -7.47 11.72 18.92
C LYS A 15 -7.05 10.78 18.86
N LYS A 16 -7.15 10.50 18.71
CA LYS A 16 -6.93 9.50 18.55
C LYS A 16 -6.31 8.95 18.06
N LYS A 17 -6.04 9.20 17.86
CA LYS A 17 -5.70 8.55 17.30
C LYS A 17 -5.10 7.92 16.44
N LYS A 18 -5.41 7.98 16.46
CA LYS A 18 -4.90 7.04 15.57
C LYS A 18 -5.35 7.29 14.19
N ASP A 19 -4.66 6.85 13.20
CA ASP A 19 -5.02 7.07 11.82
C ASP A 19 -6.27 6.29 11.49
N ILE A 20 -7.19 6.90 10.78
CA ILE A 20 -8.40 6.25 10.35
C ILE A 20 -8.12 5.28 9.21
N MET A 21 -7.28 5.71 8.27
CA MET A 21 -6.92 4.91 7.11
C MET A 21 -5.45 4.54 7.21
N ALA A 22 -5.16 3.27 7.11
CA ALA A 22 -3.77 2.81 7.14
C ALA A 22 -3.43 2.11 5.85
N LEU A 23 -2.26 2.45 5.31
CA LEU A 23 -1.75 1.82 4.09
C LEU A 23 -1.34 0.39 4.38
N ASN A 24 -1.67 -0.51 3.46
CA ASN A 24 -1.14 -1.87 3.51
C ASN A 24 -1.00 -2.41 2.09
N TYR A 25 -0.36 -3.55 1.97
CA TYR A 25 -0.11 -4.19 0.69
C TYR A 25 -0.79 -5.56 0.63
N LYS A 26 -1.85 -5.74 1.40
CA LYS A 26 -2.56 -7.03 1.41
C LYS A 26 -2.99 -7.48 0.02
N PRO A 27 -3.51 -6.59 -0.84
CA PRO A 27 -3.89 -7.05 -2.18
C PRO A 27 -2.70 -7.67 -2.92
N LEU A 28 -1.52 -7.08 -2.78
CA LEU A 28 -0.32 -7.60 -3.43
C LEU A 28 0.02 -8.99 -2.88
N TRP A 29 0.01 -9.15 -1.55
CA TRP A 29 0.34 -10.44 -0.95
C TRP A 29 -0.63 -11.53 -1.40
N ILE A 30 -1.91 -11.20 -1.48
CA ILE A 30 -2.92 -12.14 -1.95
C ILE A 30 -2.65 -12.51 -3.40
N GLN A 31 -2.34 -11.52 -4.23
CA GLN A 31 -2.06 -11.76 -5.64
C GLN A 31 -0.84 -12.67 -5.82
N LEU A 32 0.22 -12.42 -5.04
CA LEU A 32 1.40 -13.25 -5.11
C LEU A 32 1.09 -14.69 -4.73
N ALA A 33 0.30 -14.87 -3.68
CA ALA A 33 -0.09 -16.21 -3.26
C ALA A 33 -0.85 -16.93 -4.35
N LYS A 34 -1.77 -16.24 -5.02
CA LYS A 34 -2.54 -16.83 -6.10
C LYS A 34 -1.67 -17.21 -7.30
N LYS A 35 -0.63 -16.43 -7.56
CA LYS A 35 0.25 -16.67 -8.70
C LYS A 35 1.41 -17.58 -8.36
N GLY A 36 1.54 -17.98 -7.11
CA GLY A 36 2.66 -18.80 -6.68
C GLY A 36 3.99 -18.08 -6.72
N LEU A 37 3.97 -16.77 -6.53
CA LEU A 37 5.18 -15.96 -6.55
C LEU A 37 5.65 -15.63 -5.15
N LYS A 38 6.95 -15.44 -5.02
CA LYS A 38 7.56 -15.01 -3.76
C LYS A 38 7.95 -13.55 -3.85
N LYS A 39 8.19 -12.93 -2.70
CA LYS A 39 8.64 -11.54 -2.68
C LYS A 39 9.91 -11.34 -3.47
N THR A 40 10.83 -12.31 -3.41
CA THR A 40 12.08 -12.23 -4.17
C THR A 40 11.83 -12.24 -5.67
N ASP A 41 10.77 -12.94 -6.10
CA ASP A 41 10.41 -12.94 -7.52
C ASP A 41 9.98 -11.55 -7.97
N VAL A 42 9.23 -10.86 -7.12
CA VAL A 42 8.78 -9.50 -7.44
C VAL A 42 9.94 -8.54 -7.49
N ILE A 43 10.90 -8.69 -6.59
CA ILE A 43 12.10 -7.85 -6.61
C ILE A 43 12.78 -7.97 -7.96
N ALA A 44 12.95 -9.20 -8.44
CA ALA A 44 13.61 -9.43 -9.72
C ALA A 44 12.78 -8.94 -10.89
N MET A 45 11.48 -9.22 -10.87
CA MET A 45 10.59 -8.87 -11.99
C MET A 45 10.41 -7.38 -12.14
N ALA A 46 10.28 -6.68 -11.03
CA ALA A 46 9.98 -5.25 -11.05
C ALA A 46 11.24 -4.38 -10.95
N GLY A 47 12.39 -4.99 -10.74
CA GLY A 47 13.63 -4.20 -10.61
C GLY A 47 13.68 -3.42 -9.32
N LEU A 48 13.14 -3.97 -8.24
CA LEU A 48 13.14 -3.32 -6.94
C LEU A 48 14.40 -3.67 -6.16
N THR A 49 14.58 -3.01 -5.02
CA THR A 49 15.63 -3.38 -4.09
C THR A 49 15.04 -4.18 -2.95
N THR A 50 15.90 -4.92 -2.26
CA THR A 50 15.48 -5.65 -1.08
C THR A 50 14.92 -4.71 -0.02
N ASN A 51 15.53 -3.52 0.08
CA ASN A 51 15.10 -2.52 1.05
C ASN A 51 13.67 -2.07 0.80
N VAL A 52 13.31 -1.85 -0.47
CA VAL A 52 11.95 -1.46 -0.82
C VAL A 52 10.97 -2.55 -0.40
N MET A 53 11.30 -3.80 -0.69
CA MET A 53 10.43 -4.90 -0.32
C MET A 53 10.30 -5.02 1.20
N ALA A 54 11.37 -4.78 1.93
CA ALA A 54 11.32 -4.80 3.38
C ALA A 54 10.40 -3.73 3.94
N GLN A 55 10.43 -2.53 3.32
CA GLN A 55 9.54 -1.46 3.73
C GLN A 55 8.09 -1.81 3.45
N MET A 56 7.81 -2.43 2.33
CA MET A 56 6.46 -2.87 2.00
C MET A 56 5.96 -3.91 3.00
N GLY A 57 6.85 -4.76 3.48
CA GLY A 57 6.49 -5.73 4.50
C GLY A 57 6.11 -5.08 5.82
N LYS A 58 6.51 -3.84 6.02
CA LYS A 58 6.16 -3.07 7.22
C LYS A 58 5.06 -2.07 6.95
N ASP A 59 4.39 -2.20 5.81
CA ASP A 59 3.30 -1.30 5.40
C ASP A 59 3.73 0.15 5.27
N LYS A 60 4.98 0.37 4.87
CA LYS A 60 5.49 1.72 4.66
C LYS A 60 5.31 2.13 3.20
N PRO A 61 5.16 3.44 2.94
CA PRO A 61 4.94 3.91 1.58
C PRO A 61 6.14 3.64 0.68
N ILE A 62 5.86 3.50 -0.61
CA ILE A 62 6.91 3.41 -1.62
C ILE A 62 6.68 4.53 -2.63
N THR A 63 7.66 4.77 -3.49
CA THR A 63 7.51 5.80 -4.52
C THR A 63 6.53 5.32 -5.58
N PHE A 64 5.91 6.28 -6.26
CA PHE A 64 5.03 5.95 -7.37
C PHE A 64 5.80 5.23 -8.47
N LYS A 65 7.07 5.55 -8.64
CA LYS A 65 7.88 4.87 -9.64
C LYS A 65 8.00 3.38 -9.33
N ASN A 66 8.22 3.04 -8.08
CA ASN A 66 8.29 1.64 -7.68
C ASN A 66 6.93 0.97 -7.81
N LEU A 67 5.87 1.70 -7.47
CA LEU A 67 4.51 1.18 -7.65
C LEU A 67 4.26 0.87 -9.12
N GLU A 68 4.65 1.78 -10.00
CA GLU A 68 4.49 1.58 -11.43
C GLU A 68 5.25 0.33 -11.91
N ARG A 69 6.46 0.15 -11.41
CA ARG A 69 7.26 -1.01 -11.78
C ARG A 69 6.59 -2.32 -11.40
N ILE A 70 5.99 -2.35 -10.21
CA ILE A 70 5.29 -3.54 -9.76
C ILE A 70 4.05 -3.79 -10.63
N CYS A 71 3.31 -2.74 -10.92
CA CYS A 71 2.11 -2.87 -11.76
C CYS A 71 2.46 -3.41 -13.14
N LYS A 72 3.55 -2.92 -13.73
CA LYS A 72 3.98 -3.40 -15.03
C LYS A 72 4.45 -4.85 -14.97
N ALA A 73 5.20 -5.18 -13.93
CA ALA A 73 5.72 -6.54 -13.79
C ALA A 73 4.61 -7.57 -13.62
N LEU A 74 3.55 -7.20 -12.92
CA LEU A 74 2.45 -8.13 -12.64
C LEU A 74 1.24 -7.90 -13.53
N SER A 75 1.32 -6.95 -14.46
CA SER A 75 0.22 -6.61 -15.38
C SER A 75 -1.06 -6.31 -14.62
N CYS A 76 -0.96 -5.43 -13.64
CA CYS A 76 -2.10 -5.08 -12.80
C CYS A 76 -2.15 -3.58 -12.53
N THR A 77 -3.14 -3.16 -11.77
CA THR A 77 -3.33 -1.75 -11.41
C THR A 77 -2.96 -1.54 -9.95
N PRO A 78 -2.80 -0.27 -9.51
CA PRO A 78 -2.48 -0.01 -8.10
C PRO A 78 -3.49 -0.59 -7.12
N ASN A 79 -4.74 -0.72 -7.50
CA ASN A 79 -5.76 -1.35 -6.64
C ASN A 79 -5.40 -2.78 -6.29
N ASP A 80 -4.64 -3.43 -7.14
CA ASP A 80 -4.22 -4.81 -6.92
C ASP A 80 -2.98 -4.90 -6.05
N ILE A 81 -2.38 -3.76 -5.72
CA ILE A 81 -1.14 -3.70 -4.96
C ILE A 81 -1.36 -3.14 -3.57
N ILE A 82 -2.05 -2.00 -3.46
CA ILE A 82 -2.19 -1.29 -2.21
C ILE A 82 -3.65 -1.18 -1.79
N SER A 83 -3.83 -0.95 -0.50
CA SER A 83 -5.14 -0.73 0.08
C SER A 83 -5.00 0.22 1.26
N PHE A 84 -6.08 0.91 1.58
CA PHE A 84 -6.17 1.73 2.78
C PHE A 84 -7.35 1.21 3.58
N GLU A 85 -7.10 0.84 4.82
CA GLU A 85 -8.13 0.26 5.66
C GLU A 85 -8.25 1.02 6.97
N ASP A 86 -9.47 1.07 7.49
CA ASP A 86 -9.71 1.69 8.79
C ASP A 86 -9.07 0.86 9.88
N GLU A 87 -8.63 1.56 10.92
CA GLU A 87 -7.97 0.93 12.04
C GLU A 87 -8.88 0.71 13.24
N PHE A 88 -10.16 0.76 13.07
CA PHE A 88 -11.10 0.61 14.19
C PHE A 88 -11.15 -0.77 14.74
#